data_18546f6b238f921306a165375e01346f
#
_entry.id   18546f6b238f921306a165375e01346f
#
_cell.length_a   1.000
_cell.length_b   1.000
_cell.length_c   1.000
_cell.angle_alpha   90.00
_cell.angle_beta   90.00
_cell.angle_gamma   90.00
#
_symmetry.space_group_name_H-M   'P 1'
#
loop_
_entity.id
_entity.type
_entity.pdbx_description
1 polymer ?
#
loop_
_entity_poly.entity_id
_entity_poly.type
_entity_poly.pdbx_seq_one_letter_code
_entity_poly.pdbx_strand_id
1 'polypeptide(L)'
;MKLVNIPSSNLDDVWSLVKKDISEALSYSGNHTDAQFVYDTIKQSKMQLWVVWDKEKKATIDKYYGVVVTEIIKRKLIQSCNIFIVTGRHRQKWQHLISVLEDFAIENDCTNMELIARKGWQRIMEQFDYKPTHVVLEKPIIKKEK
;
A
#
# COMPACT_ATOMS: atom_id res chain seq x y z
N MET A 1 -17.91 -5.72 1.18
CA MET A 1 -16.50 -5.44 0.83
C MET A 1 -15.57 -5.97 1.89
N LYS A 2 -14.48 -6.56 1.47
CA LYS A 2 -13.44 -7.04 2.39
C LYS A 2 -12.07 -6.65 1.88
N LEU A 3 -11.15 -6.42 2.81
CA LEU A 3 -9.72 -6.28 2.52
C LEU A 3 -9.06 -7.62 2.85
N VAL A 4 -8.55 -8.28 1.82
CA VAL A 4 -8.06 -9.65 1.93
C VAL A 4 -6.56 -9.69 1.71
N ASN A 5 -5.82 -10.28 2.66
CA ASN A 5 -4.40 -10.54 2.49
C ASN A 5 -4.22 -11.68 1.48
N ILE A 6 -3.35 -11.48 0.51
CA ILE A 6 -3.02 -12.48 -0.50
C ILE A 6 -1.69 -13.11 -0.11
N PRO A 7 -1.66 -14.41 0.23
CA PRO A 7 -0.39 -15.09 0.51
C PRO A 7 0.56 -15.00 -0.68
N SER A 8 1.86 -14.91 -0.41
CA SER A 8 2.88 -14.81 -1.46
C SER A 8 2.81 -15.97 -2.47
N SER A 9 2.39 -17.15 -2.02
CA SER A 9 2.20 -18.32 -2.89
C SER A 9 1.06 -18.16 -3.89
N ASN A 10 0.12 -17.23 -3.64
CA ASN A 10 -1.01 -16.94 -4.51
C ASN A 10 -0.85 -15.66 -5.32
N LEU A 11 0.31 -15.02 -5.25
CA LEU A 11 0.54 -13.74 -5.90
C LEU A 11 0.28 -13.79 -7.41
N ASP A 12 0.71 -14.85 -8.08
CA ASP A 12 0.56 -14.97 -9.53
C ASP A 12 -0.91 -15.09 -9.95
N ASP A 13 -1.78 -15.57 -9.06
CA ASP A 13 -3.22 -15.70 -9.34
C ASP A 13 -3.90 -14.34 -9.47
N VAL A 14 -3.36 -13.30 -8.84
CA VAL A 14 -3.97 -11.97 -8.81
C VAL A 14 -3.10 -10.88 -9.43
N TRP A 15 -1.85 -11.17 -9.76
CA TRP A 15 -0.91 -10.15 -10.18
C TRP A 15 -1.37 -9.38 -11.43
N SER A 16 -1.90 -10.09 -12.43
CA SER A 16 -2.42 -9.46 -13.64
C SER A 16 -3.57 -8.49 -13.34
N LEU A 17 -4.30 -8.72 -12.26
CA LEU A 17 -5.43 -7.88 -11.85
C LEU A 17 -4.96 -6.58 -11.20
N VAL A 18 -3.88 -6.62 -10.43
CA VAL A 18 -3.42 -5.49 -9.60
C VAL A 18 -2.23 -4.71 -10.19
N LYS A 19 -1.50 -5.30 -11.12
CA LYS A 19 -0.26 -4.73 -11.66
C LYS A 19 -0.41 -3.31 -12.18
N LYS A 20 -1.46 -3.05 -12.94
CA LYS A 20 -1.69 -1.73 -13.55
C LYS A 20 -1.87 -0.66 -12.45
N ASP A 21 -2.70 -0.95 -11.46
CA ASP A 21 -2.96 -0.01 -10.37
C ASP A 21 -1.70 0.25 -9.54
N ILE A 22 -0.91 -0.81 -9.30
CA ILE A 22 0.37 -0.67 -8.61
C ILE A 22 1.33 0.23 -9.41
N SER A 23 1.44 -0.01 -10.72
CA SER A 23 2.30 0.82 -11.59
C SER A 23 1.86 2.27 -11.60
N GLU A 24 0.56 2.53 -11.70
CA GLU A 24 0.03 3.90 -11.68
C GLU A 24 0.31 4.58 -10.34
N ALA A 25 0.09 3.90 -9.23
CA ALA A 25 0.36 4.44 -7.90
C ALA A 25 1.85 4.80 -7.73
N LEU A 26 2.74 3.94 -8.21
CA LEU A 26 4.18 4.18 -8.14
C LEU A 26 4.64 5.34 -9.02
N SER A 27 3.95 5.61 -10.12
CA SER A 27 4.29 6.74 -10.99
C SER A 27 4.13 8.09 -10.29
N TYR A 28 3.31 8.17 -9.25
CA TYR A 28 3.11 9.39 -8.46
C TYR A 28 4.14 9.56 -7.33
N SER A 29 4.95 8.55 -7.07
CA SER A 29 5.95 8.59 -5.99
C SER A 29 7.35 8.99 -6.44
N GLY A 30 7.50 9.52 -7.65
CA GLY A 30 8.75 10.08 -8.13
C GLY A 30 9.75 9.08 -8.68
N ASN A 31 9.29 7.97 -9.26
CA ASN A 31 10.14 6.95 -9.90
C ASN A 31 11.16 6.28 -8.96
N HIS A 32 10.81 6.13 -7.68
CA HIS A 32 11.70 5.47 -6.72
C HIS A 32 11.75 3.96 -6.90
N THR A 33 10.72 3.36 -7.50
CA THR A 33 10.67 1.92 -7.74
C THR A 33 9.63 1.60 -8.83
N ASP A 34 9.51 0.33 -9.18
CA ASP A 34 8.57 -0.14 -10.19
C ASP A 34 7.75 -1.35 -9.70
N ALA A 35 6.79 -1.77 -10.52
CA ALA A 35 5.93 -2.90 -10.17
C ALA A 35 6.71 -4.22 -10.05
N GLN A 36 7.79 -4.38 -10.81
CA GLN A 36 8.61 -5.59 -10.73
C GLN A 36 9.30 -5.71 -9.37
N PHE A 37 9.82 -4.61 -8.83
CA PHE A 37 10.39 -4.58 -7.49
C PHE A 37 9.35 -4.99 -6.44
N VAL A 38 8.14 -4.46 -6.54
CA VAL A 38 7.04 -4.80 -5.62
C VAL A 38 6.70 -6.28 -5.73
N TYR A 39 6.57 -6.81 -6.95
CA TYR A 39 6.32 -8.23 -7.17
C TYR A 39 7.38 -9.10 -6.50
N ASP A 40 8.67 -8.81 -6.76
CA ASP A 40 9.77 -9.58 -6.21
C ASP A 40 9.79 -9.52 -4.68
N THR A 41 9.52 -8.36 -4.11
CA THR A 41 9.52 -8.15 -2.66
C THR A 41 8.37 -8.89 -1.97
N ILE A 42 7.19 -8.92 -2.61
CA ILE A 42 6.07 -9.72 -2.11
C ILE A 42 6.38 -11.21 -2.19
N LYS A 43 7.00 -11.68 -3.28
CA LYS A 43 7.41 -13.08 -3.42
C LYS A 43 8.39 -13.51 -2.33
N GLN A 44 9.23 -12.61 -1.87
CA GLN A 44 10.17 -12.85 -0.76
C GLN A 44 9.51 -12.72 0.62
N SER A 45 8.23 -12.47 0.67
CA SER A 45 7.47 -12.24 1.91
C SER A 45 7.96 -11.04 2.73
N LYS A 46 8.61 -10.07 2.07
CA LYS A 46 9.08 -8.83 2.69
C LYS A 46 8.07 -7.69 2.58
N MET A 47 7.08 -7.85 1.72
CA MET A 47 5.92 -6.99 1.61
C MET A 47 4.67 -7.86 1.59
N GLN A 48 3.53 -7.28 1.95
CA GLN A 48 2.24 -7.94 1.96
C GLN A 48 1.34 -7.30 0.91
N LEU A 49 0.62 -8.15 0.18
CA LEU A 49 -0.38 -7.72 -0.79
C LEU A 49 -1.78 -7.89 -0.21
N TRP A 50 -2.60 -6.87 -0.38
CA TRP A 50 -3.99 -6.87 0.05
C TRP A 50 -4.87 -6.44 -1.11
N VAL A 51 -6.01 -7.08 -1.26
CA VAL A 51 -6.97 -6.74 -2.31
C VAL A 51 -8.31 -6.38 -1.68
N VAL A 52 -8.91 -5.29 -2.15
CA VAL A 52 -10.27 -4.93 -1.77
C VAL A 52 -11.22 -5.68 -2.71
N TRP A 53 -12.07 -6.50 -2.13
CA TRP A 53 -12.86 -7.48 -2.85
C TRP A 53 -14.34 -7.44 -2.43
N ASP A 54 -15.22 -7.45 -3.44
CA ASP A 54 -16.67 -7.52 -3.23
C ASP A 54 -17.17 -8.87 -3.74
N LYS A 55 -17.49 -9.79 -2.83
CA LYS A 55 -17.97 -11.13 -3.15
C LYS A 55 -19.34 -11.14 -3.84
N GLU A 56 -20.12 -10.09 -3.67
CA GLU A 56 -21.50 -10.02 -4.22
C GLU A 56 -21.52 -9.80 -5.73
N LYS A 57 -20.42 -9.35 -6.31
CA LYS A 57 -20.31 -9.18 -7.76
C LYS A 57 -20.08 -10.53 -8.42
N LYS A 58 -20.54 -10.68 -9.67
CA LYS A 58 -20.45 -11.95 -10.40
C LYS A 58 -19.14 -12.10 -11.15
N ALA A 59 -18.74 -11.11 -11.94
CA ALA A 59 -17.52 -11.15 -12.72
C ALA A 59 -16.30 -10.80 -11.84
N THR A 60 -15.19 -11.50 -12.03
CA THR A 60 -13.97 -11.29 -11.24
C THR A 60 -13.47 -9.85 -11.32
N ILE A 61 -13.48 -9.25 -12.50
CA ILE A 61 -13.04 -7.86 -12.68
C ILE A 61 -13.91 -6.88 -11.88
N ASP A 62 -15.19 -7.17 -11.74
CA ASP A 62 -16.13 -6.31 -11.02
C ASP A 62 -16.00 -6.47 -9.50
N LYS A 63 -15.46 -7.59 -9.04
CA LYS A 63 -15.20 -7.84 -7.62
C LYS A 63 -14.01 -7.05 -7.09
N TYR A 64 -13.07 -6.72 -7.95
CA TYR A 64 -11.85 -6.02 -7.58
C TYR A 64 -12.09 -4.51 -7.48
N TYR A 65 -11.81 -3.92 -6.33
CA TYR A 65 -11.98 -2.50 -6.09
C TYR A 65 -10.69 -1.76 -5.80
N GLY A 66 -9.69 -2.42 -5.26
CA GLY A 66 -8.45 -1.75 -4.95
C GLY A 66 -7.37 -2.69 -4.45
N VAL A 67 -6.18 -2.13 -4.31
CA VAL A 67 -4.99 -2.85 -3.88
C VAL A 67 -4.24 -2.04 -2.84
N VAL A 68 -3.73 -2.74 -1.83
CA VAL A 68 -2.88 -2.17 -0.80
C VAL A 68 -1.63 -3.02 -0.70
N VAL A 69 -0.49 -2.38 -0.56
CA VAL A 69 0.78 -3.05 -0.28
C VAL A 69 1.32 -2.47 1.02
N THR A 70 1.64 -3.35 1.95
CA THR A 70 2.23 -2.98 3.24
C THR A 70 3.61 -3.59 3.40
N GLU A 71 4.40 -3.00 4.29
CA GLU A 71 5.66 -3.61 4.73
C GLU A 71 5.86 -3.33 6.21
N ILE A 72 6.48 -4.27 6.90
CA ILE A 72 6.84 -4.07 8.30
C ILE A 72 8.25 -3.55 8.34
N ILE A 73 8.43 -2.37 8.94
CA ILE A 73 9.72 -1.70 9.06
C ILE A 73 10.19 -1.81 10.50
N LYS A 74 11.30 -2.53 10.68
CA LYS A 74 11.94 -2.67 11.99
C LYS A 74 12.94 -1.55 12.18
N ARG A 75 12.69 -0.70 13.18
CA ARG A 75 13.62 0.34 13.61
C ARG A 75 14.17 -0.04 14.98
N LYS A 76 15.19 0.70 15.44
CA LYS A 76 15.84 0.39 16.71
C LYS A 76 14.88 0.39 17.90
N LEU A 77 13.99 1.36 17.97
CA LEU A 77 13.09 1.55 19.10
C LEU A 77 11.63 1.23 18.83
N ILE A 78 11.24 1.18 17.56
CA ILE A 78 9.85 0.93 17.17
C ILE A 78 9.79 0.00 15.96
N GLN A 79 8.67 -0.67 15.82
CA GLN A 79 8.34 -1.43 14.62
C GLN A 79 7.05 -0.84 14.04
N SER A 80 7.06 -0.54 12.75
CA SER A 80 5.98 0.13 12.07
C SER A 80 5.42 -0.71 10.93
N CYS A 81 4.12 -0.62 10.69
CA CYS A 81 3.51 -1.11 9.48
C CYS A 81 3.36 0.07 8.52
N ASN A 82 4.11 0.04 7.43
CA ASN A 82 4.08 1.08 6.41
C ASN A 82 3.10 0.70 5.31
N ILE A 83 2.13 1.57 5.06
CA ILE A 83 1.23 1.43 3.90
C ILE A 83 1.99 2.03 2.71
N PHE A 84 2.60 1.16 1.92
CA PHE A 84 3.46 1.55 0.81
C PHE A 84 2.64 1.99 -0.41
N ILE A 85 1.54 1.29 -0.69
CA ILE A 85 0.62 1.59 -1.78
C ILE A 85 -0.80 1.43 -1.26
N VAL A 86 -1.67 2.39 -1.60
CA VAL A 86 -3.11 2.28 -1.44
C VAL A 86 -3.76 3.00 -2.61
N THR A 87 -4.51 2.23 -3.41
CA THR A 87 -5.15 2.77 -4.61
C THR A 87 -6.33 1.90 -5.02
N GLY A 88 -7.26 2.47 -5.76
CA GLY A 88 -8.40 1.76 -6.28
C GLY A 88 -9.57 2.68 -6.61
N ARG A 89 -10.68 2.08 -6.99
CA ARG A 89 -11.92 2.78 -7.35
C ARG A 89 -12.91 2.77 -6.19
N HIS A 90 -13.79 3.76 -6.18
CA HIS A 90 -14.86 3.87 -5.18
C HIS A 90 -14.34 3.81 -3.74
N ARG A 91 -13.27 4.51 -3.49
CA ARG A 91 -12.55 4.56 -2.21
C ARG A 91 -13.46 4.75 -1.00
N GLN A 92 -14.48 5.58 -1.10
CA GLN A 92 -15.40 5.87 0.00
C GLN A 92 -16.14 4.63 0.49
N LYS A 93 -16.27 3.60 -0.35
CA LYS A 93 -16.95 2.36 0.02
C LYS A 93 -16.08 1.44 0.86
N TRP A 94 -14.75 1.61 0.85
CA TRP A 94 -13.85 0.66 1.48
C TRP A 94 -12.72 1.28 2.31
N GLN A 95 -12.58 2.61 2.34
CA GLN A 95 -11.47 3.25 3.08
C GLN A 95 -11.48 2.91 4.58
N HIS A 96 -12.64 2.65 5.16
CA HIS A 96 -12.76 2.24 6.56
C HIS A 96 -12.06 0.89 6.84
N LEU A 97 -11.82 0.08 5.82
CA LEU A 97 -11.15 -1.21 5.95
C LEU A 97 -9.66 -1.09 6.32
N ILE A 98 -9.12 0.13 6.35
CA ILE A 98 -7.77 0.39 6.86
C ILE A 98 -7.60 -0.17 8.28
N SER A 99 -8.67 -0.24 9.06
CA SER A 99 -8.63 -0.86 10.38
C SER A 99 -8.15 -2.32 10.36
N VAL A 100 -8.37 -3.03 9.26
CA VAL A 100 -7.87 -4.40 9.09
C VAL A 100 -6.34 -4.43 9.05
N LEU A 101 -5.73 -3.41 8.44
CA LEU A 101 -4.27 -3.28 8.42
C LEU A 101 -3.72 -2.99 9.82
N GLU A 102 -4.46 -2.24 10.61
CA GLU A 102 -4.07 -1.93 11.98
C GLU A 102 -4.11 -3.19 12.85
N ASP A 103 -5.12 -4.03 12.68
CA ASP A 103 -5.20 -5.33 13.36
C ASP A 103 -4.01 -6.22 12.97
N PHE A 104 -3.68 -6.27 11.68
CA PHE A 104 -2.51 -6.98 11.18
C PHE A 104 -1.22 -6.44 11.82
N ALA A 105 -1.09 -5.12 11.91
CA ALA A 105 0.07 -4.49 12.53
C ALA A 105 0.22 -4.89 13.99
N ILE A 106 -0.87 -4.89 14.75
CA ILE A 106 -0.87 -5.32 16.16
C ILE A 106 -0.44 -6.79 16.27
N GLU A 107 -0.97 -7.67 15.42
CA GLU A 107 -0.61 -9.08 15.40
C GLU A 107 0.87 -9.31 15.10
N ASN A 108 1.52 -8.36 14.43
CA ASN A 108 2.92 -8.43 14.04
C ASN A 108 3.81 -7.53 14.92
N ASP A 109 3.37 -7.22 16.13
CA ASP A 109 4.13 -6.46 17.13
C ASP A 109 4.51 -5.05 16.69
N CYS A 110 3.74 -4.45 15.78
CA CYS A 110 3.94 -3.07 15.39
C CYS A 110 3.31 -2.12 16.41
N THR A 111 3.98 -1.01 16.65
CA THR A 111 3.50 0.06 17.53
C THR A 111 2.97 1.25 16.75
N ASN A 112 3.29 1.33 15.46
CA ASN A 112 2.93 2.46 14.61
C ASN A 112 2.45 2.00 13.25
N MET A 113 1.51 2.77 12.71
CA MET A 113 1.20 2.76 11.27
C MET A 113 1.89 3.97 10.63
N GLU A 114 2.39 3.80 9.42
CA GLU A 114 3.00 4.88 8.64
C GLU A 114 2.51 4.86 7.21
N LEU A 115 2.47 6.02 6.58
CA LEU A 115 2.41 6.08 5.13
C LEU A 115 2.99 7.41 4.64
N ILE A 116 3.57 7.38 3.45
CA ILE A 116 3.96 8.56 2.69
C ILE A 116 2.89 8.72 1.62
N ALA A 117 2.12 9.79 1.67
CA ALA A 117 0.95 9.93 0.82
C ALA A 117 0.89 11.31 0.18
N ARG A 118 0.21 11.37 -0.97
CA ARG A 118 -0.17 12.65 -1.57
C ARG A 118 -1.20 13.35 -0.69
N LYS A 119 -1.29 14.68 -0.83
CA LYS A 119 -2.18 15.51 -0.02
C LYS A 119 -3.63 15.01 0.02
N GLY A 120 -4.14 14.47 -1.09
CA GLY A 120 -5.50 13.93 -1.14
C GLY A 120 -5.73 12.79 -0.15
N TRP A 121 -4.76 11.90 0.01
CA TRP A 121 -4.82 10.83 0.99
C TRP A 121 -4.60 11.32 2.41
N GLN A 122 -3.86 12.41 2.61
CA GLN A 122 -3.67 13.00 3.93
C GLN A 122 -5.01 13.35 4.58
N ARG A 123 -5.90 14.01 3.86
CA ARG A 123 -7.23 14.38 4.36
C ARG A 123 -8.05 13.16 4.75
N ILE A 124 -7.98 12.11 3.92
CA ILE A 124 -8.72 10.87 4.19
C ILE A 124 -8.19 10.19 5.45
N MET A 125 -6.89 10.10 5.57
CA MET A 125 -6.25 9.41 6.68
C MET A 125 -6.40 10.17 8.00
N GLU A 126 -6.54 11.49 7.97
CA GLU A 126 -6.85 12.28 9.17
C GLU A 126 -8.16 11.86 9.82
N GLN A 127 -9.14 11.39 9.03
CA GLN A 127 -10.40 10.87 9.54
C GLN A 127 -10.22 9.59 10.36
N PHE A 128 -9.10 8.90 10.21
CA PHE A 128 -8.74 7.67 10.90
C PHE A 128 -7.61 7.89 11.90
N ASP A 129 -7.44 9.14 12.35
CA ASP A 129 -6.44 9.55 13.37
C ASP A 129 -4.98 9.45 12.91
N TYR A 130 -4.72 9.45 11.62
CA TYR A 130 -3.37 9.58 11.08
C TYR A 130 -3.03 11.06 11.00
N LYS A 131 -1.85 11.42 11.50
CA LYS A 131 -1.41 12.81 11.58
C LYS A 131 -0.08 12.99 10.83
N PRO A 132 0.11 14.12 10.13
CA PRO A 132 1.40 14.41 9.52
C PRO A 132 2.45 14.63 10.62
N THR A 133 3.56 13.92 10.52
CA THR A 133 4.66 14.03 11.50
C THR A 133 5.93 14.59 10.87
N HIS A 134 6.15 14.29 9.59
CA HIS A 134 7.37 14.66 8.87
C HIS A 134 7.02 15.04 7.44
N VAL A 135 7.87 15.85 6.83
CA VAL A 135 7.79 16.21 5.42
C VAL A 135 9.09 15.80 4.76
N VAL A 136 9.00 15.14 3.60
CA VAL A 136 10.18 14.82 2.79
C VAL A 136 10.50 16.01 1.92
N LEU A 137 11.73 16.51 2.02
CA LEU A 137 12.22 17.59 1.16
C LEU A 137 13.25 16.98 0.20
N GLU A 138 13.07 17.22 -1.09
CA GLU A 138 13.91 16.64 -2.12
C GLU A 138 14.51 17.71 -3.01
N LYS A 139 15.74 17.50 -3.43
CA LYS A 139 16.41 18.33 -4.43
C LYS A 139 17.19 17.42 -5.37
N PRO A 140 16.89 17.42 -6.66
CA PRO A 140 17.72 16.70 -7.63
C PRO A 140 19.13 17.30 -7.66
N ILE A 141 20.13 16.42 -7.72
CA ILE A 141 21.51 16.88 -7.86
C ILE A 141 21.91 16.66 -9.31
N ILE A 142 22.31 17.75 -9.95
CA ILE A 142 22.75 17.75 -11.34
C ILE A 142 24.27 17.60 -11.32
N LYS A 143 24.80 16.57 -12.00
CA LYS A 143 26.25 16.43 -12.18
C LYS A 143 26.75 17.58 -13.04
N LYS A 144 27.76 18.28 -12.54
CA LYS A 144 28.49 19.27 -13.35
C LYS A 144 29.40 18.53 -14.31
N GLU A 145 29.29 18.85 -15.59
CA GLU A 145 30.27 18.41 -16.57
C GLU A 145 31.59 19.17 -16.31
N LYS A 146 32.69 18.43 -16.40
CA LYS A 146 34.03 19.03 -16.28
C LYS A 146 34.42 19.73 -17.56
#